data_4b1250e3896e2be818e190468b2488dd
#
_entry.id   4b1250e3896e2be818e190468b2488dd
#
_cell.length_a   1.000
_cell.length_b   1.000
_cell.length_c   1.000
_cell.angle_alpha   90.00
_cell.angle_beta   90.00
_cell.angle_gamma   90.00
#
_symmetry.space_group_name_H-M   'P 1'
#
loop_
_entity.id
_entity.type
_entity.pdbx_description
1 polymer ?
#
loop_
_entity_poly.entity_id
_entity_poly.type
_entity_poly.pdbx_seq_one_letter_code
_entity_poly.pdbx_strand_id
1 'polypeptide(L)'
;MKFNRYFVFLLLFPTFLQAQRSTYFLSVDELFQRGVENSLRIKASHLHERIADEKGKTALTLRLPDVNVEASFGYIGQPTIFANGLSHATHPDTPDWSHHYKIEISQPIYKGGKTVNTIRRANLEKQIALLSTSKDQAELKLLLLQQYIDLFTLYKQKAVFARNIEESKLRLKDIQKMWKEGVVTRNDAIRSEIQLTNDKLAYQEVDNNIYIVSQQLDMILGLDETLQLLPDTTLLYKPVTLQSCDNYISQAYNSYPELRLARYDTQLALTDQRLIKADYLPSLSVCAGNVLERPITSNMADKFINNWNIALHLSYNLSSLYHNKHKVRSARLDFQLQKNAEEQMMQNIRTKVRSAYIRHQEALDKVKMLLQAVKQAEDNYRIVHNRYLNQLSILTDLLDASSIRLQEELQLTTARTNVVYTYYQLQRICGNL
;
A
#
# COMPACT_ATOMS: atom_id res chain seq x y z
N MET A 1 41.35 58.98 42.27
CA MET A 1 40.77 57.60 42.31
C MET A 1 40.72 57.04 40.87
N LYS A 2 41.63 56.09 40.57
CA LYS A 2 41.77 55.50 39.23
C LYS A 2 40.98 54.13 39.24
N PHE A 3 39.96 54.01 38.39
CA PHE A 3 39.23 52.80 38.18
C PHE A 3 39.88 52.02 37.01
N ASN A 4 40.46 50.88 37.31
CA ASN A 4 41.04 49.92 36.36
C ASN A 4 39.91 49.01 35.80
N ARG A 5 39.63 49.10 34.50
CA ARG A 5 38.69 48.23 33.77
C ARG A 5 39.48 47.10 33.15
N TYR A 6 39.42 45.91 33.76
CA TYR A 6 39.87 44.68 33.11
C TYR A 6 38.74 44.16 32.20
N PHE A 7 39.00 44.21 30.89
CA PHE A 7 38.17 43.63 29.85
C PHE A 7 38.59 42.16 29.68
N VAL A 8 37.80 41.21 30.27
CA VAL A 8 38.02 39.77 30.09
C VAL A 8 37.43 39.40 28.74
N PHE A 9 38.28 39.15 27.74
CA PHE A 9 37.92 38.58 26.42
C PHE A 9 37.69 37.09 26.58
N LEU A 10 36.42 36.69 26.71
CA LEU A 10 36.01 35.29 26.76
C LEU A 10 36.06 34.73 25.31
N LEU A 11 37.15 34.04 24.97
CA LEU A 11 37.30 33.29 23.72
C LEU A 11 36.31 32.09 23.69
N LEU A 12 35.14 32.32 23.09
CA LEU A 12 34.25 31.26 22.69
C LEU A 12 34.89 30.42 21.56
N PHE A 13 35.59 29.38 21.91
CA PHE A 13 35.93 28.33 20.94
C PHE A 13 34.62 27.64 20.54
N PRO A 14 34.23 27.66 19.24
CA PRO A 14 33.18 26.79 18.77
C PRO A 14 33.71 25.37 18.81
N THR A 15 33.33 24.62 19.84
CA THR A 15 33.46 23.17 19.80
C THR A 15 32.57 22.66 18.64
N PHE A 16 33.19 22.36 17.52
CA PHE A 16 32.57 21.53 16.51
C PHE A 16 32.34 20.14 17.16
N LEU A 17 31.18 19.99 17.80
CA LEU A 17 30.65 18.67 18.07
C LEU A 17 30.42 18.05 16.69
N GLN A 18 31.37 17.25 16.24
CA GLN A 18 31.08 16.21 15.25
C GLN A 18 30.03 15.33 15.92
N ALA A 19 28.76 15.56 15.53
CA ALA A 19 27.68 14.69 15.94
C ALA A 19 28.05 13.28 15.44
N GLN A 20 28.58 12.45 16.32
CA GLN A 20 28.74 11.03 16.06
C GLN A 20 27.34 10.51 15.75
N ARG A 21 27.10 10.19 14.48
CA ARG A 21 25.83 9.61 14.03
C ARG A 21 25.61 8.34 14.83
N SER A 22 24.53 8.29 15.59
CA SER A 22 24.17 7.09 16.34
C SER A 22 23.76 6.02 15.32
N THR A 23 24.36 4.84 15.45
CA THR A 23 24.05 3.69 14.57
C THR A 23 22.98 2.85 15.22
N TYR A 24 22.00 2.41 14.44
CA TYR A 24 20.91 1.55 14.89
C TYR A 24 20.92 0.25 14.10
N PHE A 25 21.00 -0.88 14.81
CA PHE A 25 20.97 -2.21 14.19
C PHE A 25 19.52 -2.59 13.89
N LEU A 26 19.22 -2.87 12.63
CA LEU A 26 17.87 -3.19 12.17
C LEU A 26 17.82 -4.62 11.65
N SER A 27 16.98 -5.47 12.27
CA SER A 27 16.65 -6.80 11.75
C SER A 27 15.48 -6.76 10.75
N VAL A 28 15.32 -7.81 9.94
CA VAL A 28 14.21 -7.89 8.97
C VAL A 28 12.86 -8.02 9.66
N ASP A 29 12.80 -8.75 10.76
CA ASP A 29 11.56 -8.92 11.51
C ASP A 29 11.11 -7.58 12.13
N GLU A 30 12.04 -6.83 12.70
CA GLU A 30 11.78 -5.48 13.22
C GLU A 30 11.40 -4.50 12.09
N LEU A 31 12.07 -4.57 10.93
CA LEU A 31 11.72 -3.79 9.74
C LEU A 31 10.24 -3.98 9.37
N PHE A 32 9.78 -5.23 9.32
CA PHE A 32 8.39 -5.53 8.97
C PHE A 32 7.41 -5.09 10.06
N GLN A 33 7.72 -5.35 11.31
CA GLN A 33 6.87 -4.96 12.43
C GLN A 33 6.69 -3.45 12.49
N ARG A 34 7.78 -2.69 12.60
CA ARG A 34 7.74 -1.22 12.68
C ARG A 34 7.13 -0.60 11.44
N GLY A 35 7.45 -1.14 10.25
CA GLY A 35 6.90 -0.64 9.00
C GLY A 35 5.38 -0.78 8.93
N VAL A 36 4.81 -1.89 9.38
CA VAL A 36 3.36 -2.09 9.44
C VAL A 36 2.72 -1.19 10.52
N GLU A 37 3.32 -1.07 11.71
CA GLU A 37 2.79 -0.29 12.82
C GLU A 37 2.77 1.23 12.53
N ASN A 38 3.83 1.75 11.90
CA ASN A 38 3.99 3.20 11.71
C ASN A 38 3.49 3.72 10.35
N SER A 39 3.33 2.85 9.35
CA SER A 39 2.92 3.26 8.01
C SER A 39 1.56 3.94 7.98
N LEU A 40 1.53 5.17 7.46
CA LEU A 40 0.28 5.91 7.22
C LEU A 40 -0.63 5.19 6.21
N ARG A 41 -0.05 4.47 5.24
CA ARG A 41 -0.81 3.65 4.27
C ARG A 41 -1.57 2.54 4.99
N ILE A 42 -0.95 1.83 5.91
CA ILE A 42 -1.60 0.74 6.66
C ILE A 42 -2.62 1.31 7.65
N LYS A 43 -2.33 2.44 8.30
CA LYS A 43 -3.33 3.15 9.11
C LYS A 43 -4.57 3.53 8.31
N ALA A 44 -4.41 4.01 7.06
CA ALA A 44 -5.53 4.29 6.17
C ALA A 44 -6.31 3.00 5.81
N SER A 45 -5.63 1.89 5.52
CA SER A 45 -6.28 0.60 5.25
C SER A 45 -7.12 0.12 6.45
N HIS A 46 -6.61 0.24 7.68
CA HIS A 46 -7.39 -0.07 8.88
C HIS A 46 -8.60 0.86 9.09
N LEU A 47 -8.51 2.15 8.69
CA LEU A 47 -9.67 3.02 8.69
C LEU A 47 -10.73 2.56 7.68
N HIS A 48 -10.32 2.09 6.50
CA HIS A 48 -11.24 1.49 5.52
C HIS A 48 -11.94 0.23 6.06
N GLU A 49 -11.23 -0.63 6.81
CA GLU A 49 -11.84 -1.78 7.50
C GLU A 49 -12.91 -1.34 8.50
N ARG A 50 -12.61 -0.33 9.33
CA ARG A 50 -13.56 0.22 10.30
C ARG A 50 -14.79 0.85 9.62
N ILE A 51 -14.58 1.57 8.51
CA ILE A 51 -15.68 2.13 7.71
C ILE A 51 -16.57 1.00 7.15
N ALA A 52 -15.97 -0.08 6.65
CA ALA A 52 -16.72 -1.22 6.14
C ALA A 52 -17.49 -1.96 7.27
N ASP A 53 -16.91 -2.06 8.46
CA ASP A 53 -17.59 -2.61 9.63
C ASP A 53 -18.81 -1.77 10.03
N GLU A 54 -18.67 -0.44 10.10
CA GLU A 54 -19.80 0.46 10.41
C GLU A 54 -20.89 0.42 9.32
N LYS A 55 -20.51 0.30 8.03
CA LYS A 55 -21.48 0.05 6.96
C LYS A 55 -22.21 -1.29 7.14
N GLY A 56 -21.52 -2.32 7.62
CA GLY A 56 -22.11 -3.61 7.99
C GLY A 56 -23.15 -3.46 9.10
N LYS A 57 -22.82 -2.72 10.17
CA LYS A 57 -23.76 -2.41 11.26
C LYS A 57 -24.97 -1.60 10.76
N THR A 58 -24.73 -0.60 9.92
CA THR A 58 -25.80 0.18 9.27
C THR A 58 -26.71 -0.71 8.43
N ALA A 59 -26.16 -1.69 7.68
CA ALA A 59 -26.99 -2.62 6.94
C ALA A 59 -27.85 -3.51 7.85
N LEU A 60 -27.39 -3.84 9.05
CA LEU A 60 -28.18 -4.60 10.03
C LEU A 60 -29.36 -3.79 10.58
N THR A 61 -29.24 -2.46 10.71
CA THR A 61 -30.36 -1.61 11.19
C THR A 61 -31.54 -1.60 10.21
N LEU A 62 -31.35 -2.00 8.94
CA LEU A 62 -32.47 -2.16 8.00
C LEU A 62 -33.49 -3.23 8.40
N ARG A 63 -33.22 -4.01 9.44
CA ARG A 63 -34.17 -4.95 10.06
C ARG A 63 -35.01 -4.31 11.17
N LEU A 64 -34.60 -3.14 11.66
CA LEU A 64 -35.34 -2.44 12.73
C LEU A 64 -36.50 -1.66 12.15
N PRO A 65 -37.51 -1.30 12.99
CA PRO A 65 -38.56 -0.42 12.54
C PRO A 65 -38.05 1.01 12.28
N ASP A 66 -38.59 1.63 11.25
CA ASP A 66 -38.43 3.06 11.01
C ASP A 66 -39.45 3.80 11.85
N VAL A 67 -39.01 4.77 12.68
CA VAL A 67 -39.85 5.60 13.52
C VAL A 67 -39.74 7.04 13.04
N ASN A 68 -40.84 7.60 12.53
CA ASN A 68 -40.90 8.96 12.03
C ASN A 68 -41.81 9.79 12.92
N VAL A 69 -41.35 10.98 13.31
CA VAL A 69 -42.16 11.99 14.01
C VAL A 69 -42.20 13.21 13.11
N GLU A 70 -43.41 13.65 12.79
CA GLU A 70 -43.64 14.81 11.97
C GLU A 70 -44.52 15.80 12.74
N ALA A 71 -44.17 17.08 12.70
CA ALA A 71 -44.96 18.17 13.25
C ALA A 71 -44.99 19.30 12.21
N SER A 72 -46.19 19.70 11.80
CA SER A 72 -46.35 20.87 10.95
C SER A 72 -47.36 21.83 11.57
N PHE A 73 -47.06 23.10 11.43
CA PHE A 73 -47.90 24.23 11.83
C PHE A 73 -47.94 25.21 10.67
N GLY A 74 -49.15 25.53 10.20
CA GLY A 74 -49.31 26.35 9.02
C GLY A 74 -50.54 27.27 9.09
N TYR A 75 -50.49 28.37 8.36
CA TYR A 75 -51.65 29.22 8.12
C TYR A 75 -52.37 28.68 6.88
N ILE A 76 -53.68 28.46 6.99
CA ILE A 76 -54.56 28.02 5.90
C ILE A 76 -55.55 29.14 5.57
N GLY A 77 -55.63 29.46 4.25
CA GLY A 77 -56.62 30.38 3.74
C GLY A 77 -58.01 29.75 3.77
N GLN A 78 -59.02 30.58 3.82
CA GLN A 78 -60.41 30.09 3.76
C GLN A 78 -60.70 29.35 2.45
N PRO A 79 -61.16 28.09 2.50
CA PRO A 79 -61.43 27.32 1.30
C PRO A 79 -62.76 27.79 0.68
N THR A 80 -62.79 27.81 -0.66
CA THR A 80 -64.02 28.00 -1.41
C THR A 80 -64.50 26.62 -1.89
N ILE A 81 -65.67 26.18 -1.46
CA ILE A 81 -66.28 24.90 -1.83
C ILE A 81 -67.42 25.19 -2.84
N PHE A 82 -67.38 24.54 -4.01
CA PHE A 82 -68.39 24.63 -5.04
C PHE A 82 -69.28 23.40 -5.02
N ALA A 83 -70.59 23.59 -4.85
CA ALA A 83 -71.56 22.50 -4.69
C ALA A 83 -71.91 21.83 -6.05
N ASN A 84 -71.94 22.58 -7.16
CA ASN A 84 -72.30 22.08 -8.48
C ASN A 84 -71.35 22.60 -9.55
N GLY A 85 -70.34 21.81 -9.87
CA GLY A 85 -69.25 22.25 -10.75
C GLY A 85 -68.51 23.46 -10.16
N LEU A 86 -68.44 24.57 -10.88
CA LEU A 86 -67.89 25.84 -10.40
C LEU A 86 -68.94 26.86 -9.98
N SER A 87 -70.19 26.42 -9.68
CA SER A 87 -71.27 27.24 -9.21
C SER A 87 -71.61 26.98 -7.77
N HIS A 88 -72.40 27.91 -7.14
CA HIS A 88 -72.80 27.81 -5.71
C HIS A 88 -71.59 27.69 -4.77
N ALA A 89 -70.73 28.73 -4.83
CA ALA A 89 -69.60 28.84 -3.91
C ALA A 89 -70.05 29.04 -2.48
N THR A 90 -69.55 28.23 -1.54
CA THR A 90 -69.69 28.37 -0.10
C THR A 90 -68.36 28.51 0.56
N HIS A 91 -68.24 29.32 1.59
CA HIS A 91 -67.01 29.53 2.35
C HIS A 91 -67.29 28.95 3.76
N PRO A 92 -66.91 27.73 4.08
CA PRO A 92 -67.07 27.19 5.43
C PRO A 92 -66.20 27.97 6.40
N ASP A 93 -66.67 28.13 7.62
CA ASP A 93 -65.90 28.74 8.69
C ASP A 93 -64.83 27.76 9.15
N THR A 94 -63.55 28.06 8.75
CA THR A 94 -62.40 27.23 9.03
C THR A 94 -61.38 27.99 9.87
N PRO A 95 -60.62 27.35 10.77
CA PRO A 95 -59.58 28.03 11.53
C PRO A 95 -58.45 28.50 10.60
N ASP A 96 -57.88 29.66 10.93
CA ASP A 96 -56.75 30.23 10.17
C ASP A 96 -55.46 29.41 10.31
N TRP A 97 -55.38 28.60 11.35
CA TRP A 97 -54.20 27.84 11.66
C TRP A 97 -54.44 26.33 11.64
N SER A 98 -53.52 25.61 10.92
CA SER A 98 -53.49 24.16 10.93
C SER A 98 -52.37 23.62 11.82
N HIS A 99 -52.67 22.54 12.47
CA HIS A 99 -51.76 21.76 13.30
C HIS A 99 -51.81 20.31 12.83
N HIS A 100 -50.63 19.71 12.55
CA HIS A 100 -50.57 18.31 12.20
C HIS A 100 -49.39 17.68 12.94
N TYR A 101 -49.64 16.73 13.80
CA TYR A 101 -48.67 15.99 14.57
C TYR A 101 -48.86 14.50 14.26
N LYS A 102 -47.80 13.84 13.77
CA LYS A 102 -47.85 12.44 13.36
C LYS A 102 -46.69 11.68 13.98
N ILE A 103 -46.98 10.54 14.56
CA ILE A 103 -45.97 9.53 14.90
C ILE A 103 -46.28 8.30 14.06
N GLU A 104 -45.31 7.78 13.32
CA GLU A 104 -45.49 6.60 12.49
C GLU A 104 -44.33 5.63 12.71
N ILE A 105 -44.65 4.38 12.95
CA ILE A 105 -43.71 3.25 13.07
C ILE A 105 -43.97 2.32 11.88
N SER A 106 -42.94 2.04 11.09
CA SER A 106 -43.03 1.13 9.97
C SER A 106 -42.01 0.01 10.12
N GLN A 107 -42.50 -1.22 10.28
CA GLN A 107 -41.63 -2.41 10.36
C GLN A 107 -41.69 -3.19 9.05
N PRO A 108 -40.59 -3.26 8.30
CA PRO A 108 -40.55 -4.10 7.12
C PRO A 108 -40.51 -5.59 7.50
N ILE A 109 -41.47 -6.36 6.99
CA ILE A 109 -41.52 -7.82 7.16
C ILE A 109 -40.85 -8.53 5.99
N TYR A 110 -41.09 -8.05 4.77
CA TYR A 110 -40.59 -8.60 3.56
C TYR A 110 -40.34 -7.53 2.52
N LYS A 111 -39.11 -7.50 1.92
CA LYS A 111 -38.74 -6.56 0.84
C LYS A 111 -38.14 -7.34 -0.33
N GLY A 112 -38.75 -8.43 -0.77
CA GLY A 112 -38.25 -9.23 -1.91
C GLY A 112 -36.84 -9.84 -1.70
N GLY A 113 -36.39 -9.96 -0.44
CA GLY A 113 -35.01 -10.36 -0.10
C GLY A 113 -33.98 -9.24 -0.17
N LYS A 114 -34.38 -7.97 -0.42
CA LYS A 114 -33.49 -6.80 -0.54
C LYS A 114 -32.68 -6.59 0.74
N THR A 115 -33.32 -6.58 1.92
CA THR A 115 -32.65 -6.41 3.21
C THR A 115 -31.57 -7.49 3.44
N VAL A 116 -31.88 -8.76 3.18
CA VAL A 116 -30.95 -9.87 3.38
C VAL A 116 -29.74 -9.74 2.44
N ASN A 117 -29.98 -9.41 1.16
CA ASN A 117 -28.90 -9.24 0.19
C ASN A 117 -28.09 -7.97 0.44
N THR A 118 -28.68 -6.88 0.96
CA THR A 118 -27.92 -5.68 1.36
C THR A 118 -26.99 -6.00 2.54
N ILE A 119 -27.43 -6.74 3.54
CA ILE A 119 -26.59 -7.18 4.65
C ILE A 119 -25.47 -8.10 4.13
N ARG A 120 -25.81 -9.03 3.22
CA ARG A 120 -24.80 -9.91 2.60
C ARG A 120 -23.76 -9.11 1.81
N ARG A 121 -24.18 -8.11 1.06
CA ARG A 121 -23.32 -7.20 0.33
C ARG A 121 -22.34 -6.47 1.26
N ALA A 122 -22.86 -5.88 2.34
CA ALA A 122 -22.02 -5.18 3.32
C ALA A 122 -21.00 -6.11 4.00
N ASN A 123 -21.38 -7.36 4.29
CA ASN A 123 -20.46 -8.37 4.81
C ASN A 123 -19.35 -8.75 3.80
N LEU A 124 -19.67 -8.85 2.51
CA LEU A 124 -18.67 -9.08 1.46
C LEU A 124 -17.73 -7.89 1.33
N GLU A 125 -18.24 -6.65 1.36
CA GLU A 125 -17.44 -5.43 1.35
C GLU A 125 -16.48 -5.36 2.55
N LYS A 126 -16.93 -5.81 3.74
CA LYS A 126 -16.05 -5.94 4.92
C LYS A 126 -14.93 -6.97 4.68
N GLN A 127 -15.22 -8.13 4.08
CA GLN A 127 -14.19 -9.14 3.77
C GLN A 127 -13.19 -8.61 2.71
N ILE A 128 -13.67 -7.86 1.72
CA ILE A 128 -12.82 -7.18 0.73
C ILE A 128 -11.89 -6.18 1.41
N ALA A 129 -12.39 -5.36 2.35
CA ALA A 129 -11.58 -4.39 3.09
C ALA A 129 -10.46 -5.09 3.89
N LEU A 130 -10.77 -6.16 4.63
CA LEU A 130 -9.78 -6.95 5.38
C LEU A 130 -8.69 -7.55 4.48
N LEU A 131 -9.09 -8.11 3.33
CA LEU A 131 -8.13 -8.66 2.37
C LEU A 131 -7.28 -7.57 1.70
N SER A 132 -7.86 -6.40 1.45
CA SER A 132 -7.13 -5.25 0.90
C SER A 132 -6.05 -4.78 1.87
N THR A 133 -6.32 -4.75 3.18
CA THR A 133 -5.30 -4.45 4.19
C THR A 133 -4.19 -5.49 4.19
N SER A 134 -4.52 -6.79 4.12
CA SER A 134 -3.51 -7.86 4.04
C SER A 134 -2.64 -7.74 2.80
N LYS A 135 -3.24 -7.38 1.65
CA LYS A 135 -2.52 -7.09 0.41
C LYS A 135 -1.57 -5.90 0.60
N ASP A 136 -2.06 -4.79 1.16
CA ASP A 136 -1.27 -3.58 1.38
C ASP A 136 -0.10 -3.82 2.35
N GLN A 137 -0.30 -4.64 3.39
CA GLN A 137 0.77 -5.05 4.30
C GLN A 137 1.86 -5.85 3.58
N ALA A 138 1.48 -6.83 2.75
CA ALA A 138 2.42 -7.63 2.00
C ALA A 138 3.19 -6.81 0.94
N GLU A 139 2.54 -5.83 0.30
CA GLU A 139 3.19 -4.90 -0.62
C GLU A 139 4.19 -3.99 0.10
N LEU A 140 3.80 -3.45 1.27
CA LEU A 140 4.68 -2.62 2.09
C LEU A 140 5.91 -3.40 2.56
N LYS A 141 5.71 -4.63 3.05
CA LYS A 141 6.82 -5.49 3.48
C LYS A 141 7.82 -5.74 2.34
N LEU A 142 7.33 -6.01 1.12
CA LEU A 142 8.20 -6.20 -0.03
C LEU A 142 8.96 -4.93 -0.41
N LEU A 143 8.31 -3.76 -0.36
CA LEU A 143 8.93 -2.46 -0.60
C LEU A 143 10.03 -2.17 0.43
N LEU A 144 9.73 -2.36 1.72
CA LEU A 144 10.69 -2.17 2.81
C LEU A 144 11.87 -3.12 2.68
N LEU A 145 11.61 -4.37 2.33
CA LEU A 145 12.67 -5.34 2.12
C LEU A 145 13.59 -4.94 0.96
N GLN A 146 13.05 -4.38 -0.12
CA GLN A 146 13.88 -3.89 -1.22
C GLN A 146 14.81 -2.77 -0.74
N GLN A 147 14.29 -1.75 -0.08
CA GLN A 147 15.11 -0.66 0.45
C GLN A 147 16.16 -1.16 1.47
N TYR A 148 15.79 -2.15 2.27
CA TYR A 148 16.71 -2.78 3.21
C TYR A 148 17.85 -3.54 2.50
N ILE A 149 17.54 -4.27 1.43
CA ILE A 149 18.51 -4.97 0.58
C ILE A 149 19.41 -3.95 -0.15
N ASP A 150 18.85 -2.84 -0.62
CA ASP A 150 19.62 -1.75 -1.23
C ASP A 150 20.59 -1.15 -0.22
N LEU A 151 20.15 -0.87 1.00
CA LEU A 151 21.01 -0.40 2.10
C LEU A 151 22.14 -1.39 2.39
N PHE A 152 21.80 -2.68 2.50
CA PHE A 152 22.80 -3.74 2.70
C PHE A 152 23.82 -3.78 1.56
N THR A 153 23.36 -3.67 0.32
CA THR A 153 24.21 -3.66 -0.87
C THR A 153 25.19 -2.49 -0.81
N LEU A 154 24.72 -1.30 -0.45
CA LEU A 154 25.54 -0.09 -0.30
C LEU A 154 26.62 -0.27 0.78
N TYR A 155 26.34 -0.90 1.92
CA TYR A 155 27.35 -1.19 2.94
C TYR A 155 28.42 -2.14 2.44
N LYS A 156 28.05 -3.16 1.66
CA LYS A 156 29.03 -4.07 1.05
C LYS A 156 29.85 -3.37 -0.01
N GLN A 157 29.26 -2.53 -0.85
CA GLN A 157 29.97 -1.72 -1.84
C GLN A 157 30.92 -0.74 -1.16
N LYS A 158 30.51 -0.09 -0.07
CA LYS A 158 31.38 0.79 0.74
C LYS A 158 32.65 0.06 1.21
N ALA A 159 32.50 -1.18 1.71
CA ALA A 159 33.63 -2.01 2.14
C ALA A 159 34.57 -2.37 0.97
N VAL A 160 34.01 -2.67 -0.22
CA VAL A 160 34.81 -2.93 -1.42
C VAL A 160 35.57 -1.68 -1.86
N PHE A 161 34.93 -0.52 -1.91
CA PHE A 161 35.61 0.75 -2.25
C PHE A 161 36.66 1.14 -1.22
N ALA A 162 36.40 0.96 0.08
CA ALA A 162 37.39 1.24 1.12
C ALA A 162 38.69 0.44 0.89
N ARG A 163 38.58 -0.88 0.60
CA ARG A 163 39.72 -1.73 0.27
C ARG A 163 40.42 -1.26 -1.00
N ASN A 164 39.65 -0.94 -2.07
CA ASN A 164 40.22 -0.45 -3.32
C ASN A 164 40.98 0.87 -3.13
N ILE A 165 40.54 1.79 -2.29
CA ILE A 165 41.23 3.03 -1.95
C ILE A 165 42.59 2.74 -1.30
N GLU A 166 42.65 1.81 -0.35
CA GLU A 166 43.94 1.47 0.28
C GLU A 166 44.92 0.88 -0.71
N GLU A 167 44.45 0.00 -1.61
CA GLU A 167 45.27 -0.54 -2.69
C GLU A 167 45.73 0.56 -3.69
N SER A 168 44.85 1.49 -4.04
CA SER A 168 45.17 2.62 -4.90
C SER A 168 46.19 3.58 -4.27
N LYS A 169 46.11 3.79 -2.94
CA LYS A 169 47.12 4.58 -2.20
C LYS A 169 48.49 3.91 -2.23
N LEU A 170 48.56 2.59 -1.99
CA LEU A 170 49.82 1.85 -2.06
C LEU A 170 50.41 1.92 -3.46
N ARG A 171 49.60 1.66 -4.48
CA ARG A 171 50.00 1.75 -5.90
C ARG A 171 50.53 3.14 -6.26
N LEU A 172 49.85 4.20 -5.88
CA LEU A 172 50.33 5.58 -6.13
C LEU A 172 51.67 5.82 -5.46
N LYS A 173 51.89 5.37 -4.22
CA LYS A 173 53.15 5.49 -3.51
C LYS A 173 54.28 4.79 -4.25
N ASP A 174 54.06 3.60 -4.80
CA ASP A 174 55.06 2.84 -5.56
C ASP A 174 55.36 3.53 -6.90
N ILE A 175 54.34 4.00 -7.61
CA ILE A 175 54.52 4.74 -8.88
C ILE A 175 55.27 6.06 -8.65
N GLN A 176 55.00 6.79 -7.55
CA GLN A 176 55.74 8.01 -7.23
C GLN A 176 57.23 7.76 -6.93
N LYS A 177 57.59 6.62 -6.32
CA LYS A 177 58.96 6.20 -6.17
C LYS A 177 59.62 5.91 -7.52
N MET A 178 59.00 5.09 -8.34
CA MET A 178 59.47 4.74 -9.67
C MET A 178 59.64 5.96 -10.58
N TRP A 179 58.77 6.95 -10.46
CA TRP A 179 58.92 8.24 -11.15
C TRP A 179 60.12 9.02 -10.65
N LYS A 180 60.37 9.12 -9.35
CA LYS A 180 61.57 9.76 -8.81
C LYS A 180 62.88 9.10 -9.22
N GLU A 181 62.83 7.78 -9.42
CA GLU A 181 63.95 6.97 -9.92
C GLU A 181 64.10 6.99 -11.45
N GLY A 182 63.17 7.71 -12.15
CA GLY A 182 63.20 7.83 -13.62
C GLY A 182 62.67 6.59 -14.38
N VAL A 183 62.08 5.64 -13.69
CA VAL A 183 61.58 4.37 -14.27
C VAL A 183 60.25 4.54 -14.99
N VAL A 184 59.41 5.43 -14.52
CA VAL A 184 58.10 5.73 -15.12
C VAL A 184 57.94 7.21 -15.38
N THR A 185 56.95 7.58 -16.20
CA THR A 185 56.72 8.98 -16.58
C THR A 185 55.95 9.74 -15.52
N ARG A 186 56.05 11.09 -15.53
CA ARG A 186 55.18 11.96 -14.69
C ARG A 186 53.72 11.74 -15.00
N ASN A 187 53.36 11.45 -16.24
CA ASN A 187 52.01 11.17 -16.67
C ASN A 187 51.42 9.93 -15.94
N ASP A 188 52.25 8.90 -15.71
CA ASP A 188 51.81 7.71 -14.98
C ASP A 188 51.48 8.01 -13.50
N ALA A 189 52.30 8.86 -12.87
CA ALA A 189 51.99 9.32 -11.51
C ALA A 189 50.67 10.13 -11.45
N ILE A 190 50.44 11.06 -12.38
CA ILE A 190 49.21 11.84 -12.47
C ILE A 190 47.98 10.93 -12.70
N ARG A 191 48.09 9.94 -13.64
CA ARG A 191 46.99 8.98 -13.88
C ARG A 191 46.62 8.19 -12.63
N SER A 192 47.60 7.74 -11.86
CA SER A 192 47.37 7.04 -10.60
C SER A 192 46.71 7.94 -9.52
N GLU A 193 47.06 9.21 -9.50
CA GLU A 193 46.46 10.18 -8.59
C GLU A 193 44.99 10.47 -8.96
N ILE A 194 44.70 10.61 -10.27
CA ILE A 194 43.30 10.73 -10.77
C ILE A 194 42.52 9.50 -10.41
N GLN A 195 43.04 8.28 -10.58
CA GLN A 195 42.35 7.03 -10.22
C GLN A 195 42.01 7.01 -8.71
N LEU A 196 42.97 7.32 -7.84
CA LEU A 196 42.71 7.40 -6.40
C LEU A 196 41.62 8.46 -6.05
N THR A 197 41.59 9.56 -6.76
CA THR A 197 40.57 10.59 -6.58
C THR A 197 39.20 10.07 -6.97
N ASN A 198 39.10 9.38 -8.12
CA ASN A 198 37.84 8.73 -8.57
C ASN A 198 37.36 7.67 -7.58
N ASP A 199 38.27 6.82 -7.04
CA ASP A 199 37.93 5.83 -6.03
C ASP A 199 37.36 6.48 -4.75
N LYS A 200 37.94 7.61 -4.33
CA LYS A 200 37.41 8.38 -3.16
C LYS A 200 36.05 9.00 -3.45
N LEU A 201 35.82 9.51 -4.66
CA LEU A 201 34.52 10.05 -5.06
C LEU A 201 33.46 8.97 -5.03
N ALA A 202 33.72 7.80 -5.61
CA ALA A 202 32.79 6.67 -5.59
C ALA A 202 32.48 6.21 -4.16
N TYR A 203 33.48 6.16 -3.28
CA TYR A 203 33.25 5.86 -1.85
C TYR A 203 32.34 6.88 -1.19
N GLN A 204 32.57 8.18 -1.45
CA GLN A 204 31.74 9.26 -0.87
C GLN A 204 30.30 9.22 -1.37
N GLU A 205 30.09 8.91 -2.66
CA GLU A 205 28.76 8.74 -3.24
C GLU A 205 27.99 7.59 -2.58
N VAL A 206 28.66 6.45 -2.35
CA VAL A 206 28.05 5.31 -1.64
C VAL A 206 27.74 5.67 -0.19
N ASP A 207 28.62 6.39 0.49
CA ASP A 207 28.37 6.85 1.88
C ASP A 207 27.16 7.79 1.98
N ASN A 208 27.04 8.72 1.05
CA ASN A 208 25.89 9.61 0.95
C ASN A 208 24.58 8.82 0.66
N ASN A 209 24.64 7.83 -0.23
CA ASN A 209 23.49 6.98 -0.55
C ASN A 209 23.05 6.15 0.65
N ILE A 210 23.97 5.64 1.47
CA ILE A 210 23.65 4.96 2.74
C ILE A 210 22.85 5.89 3.63
N TYR A 211 23.25 7.15 3.76
CA TYR A 211 22.53 8.12 4.57
C TYR A 211 21.13 8.41 4.03
N ILE A 212 21.00 8.62 2.72
CA ILE A 212 19.70 8.89 2.07
C ILE A 212 18.73 7.72 2.26
N VAL A 213 19.19 6.49 2.02
CA VAL A 213 18.35 5.30 2.19
C VAL A 213 18.01 5.04 3.65
N SER A 214 18.95 5.28 4.59
CA SER A 214 18.65 5.21 6.03
C SER A 214 17.56 6.19 6.43
N GLN A 215 17.67 7.46 6.04
CA GLN A 215 16.66 8.48 6.33
C GLN A 215 15.28 8.12 5.74
N GLN A 216 15.23 7.59 4.52
CA GLN A 216 13.96 7.14 3.91
C GLN A 216 13.32 6.00 4.71
N LEU A 217 14.11 5.05 5.19
CA LEU A 217 13.64 3.97 6.05
C LEU A 217 13.20 4.49 7.42
N ASP A 218 13.98 5.38 8.05
CA ASP A 218 13.66 5.96 9.35
C ASP A 218 12.30 6.63 9.36
N MET A 219 11.99 7.42 8.32
CA MET A 219 10.67 8.05 8.14
C MET A 219 9.53 7.04 8.11
N ILE A 220 9.70 5.92 7.38
CA ILE A 220 8.65 4.89 7.27
C ILE A 220 8.53 4.10 8.57
N LEU A 221 9.65 3.84 9.25
CA LEU A 221 9.72 3.07 10.49
C LEU A 221 9.36 3.87 11.74
N GLY A 222 9.21 5.20 11.60
CA GLY A 222 8.97 6.10 12.74
C GLY A 222 10.16 6.22 13.68
N LEU A 223 11.38 6.11 13.14
CA LEU A 223 12.64 6.32 13.83
C LEU A 223 13.11 7.76 13.68
N ASP A 224 14.13 8.16 14.45
CA ASP A 224 14.76 9.47 14.32
C ASP A 224 15.56 9.53 13.00
N GLU A 225 15.29 10.52 12.16
CA GLU A 225 15.90 10.69 10.82
C GLU A 225 17.42 10.90 10.84
N THR A 226 18.01 11.10 12.02
CA THR A 226 19.47 11.28 12.19
C THR A 226 20.20 9.97 12.40
N LEU A 227 19.46 8.86 12.57
CA LEU A 227 20.04 7.53 12.76
C LEU A 227 20.66 7.01 11.47
N GLN A 228 21.74 6.28 11.61
CA GLN A 228 22.31 5.50 10.51
C GLN A 228 21.99 4.02 10.73
N LEU A 229 21.14 3.47 9.87
CA LEU A 229 20.69 2.09 9.97
C LEU A 229 21.78 1.11 9.58
N LEU A 230 22.01 0.09 10.41
CA LEU A 230 22.92 -1.03 10.12
C LEU A 230 22.09 -2.29 9.86
N PRO A 231 22.08 -2.82 8.63
CA PRO A 231 21.30 -4.01 8.30
C PRO A 231 21.97 -5.28 8.84
N ASP A 232 21.14 -6.24 9.28
CA ASP A 232 21.59 -7.57 9.68
C ASP A 232 22.13 -8.36 8.49
N THR A 233 23.32 -8.88 8.60
CA THR A 233 23.99 -9.63 7.54
C THR A 233 23.59 -11.11 7.47
N THR A 234 22.88 -11.63 8.47
CA THR A 234 22.51 -13.06 8.57
C THR A 234 21.51 -13.50 7.50
N LEU A 235 20.73 -12.55 6.95
CA LEU A 235 19.71 -12.82 5.95
C LEU A 235 20.29 -13.45 4.67
N LEU A 236 21.51 -13.08 4.28
CA LEU A 236 22.16 -13.59 3.05
C LEU A 236 22.63 -15.04 3.18
N TYR A 237 22.73 -15.56 4.37
CA TYR A 237 23.29 -16.88 4.62
C TYR A 237 22.24 -17.95 4.94
N LYS A 238 20.93 -17.57 4.96
CA LYS A 238 19.86 -18.56 5.13
C LYS A 238 19.76 -19.42 3.86
N PRO A 239 20.00 -20.73 3.94
CA PRO A 239 19.87 -21.60 2.79
C PRO A 239 18.39 -21.65 2.38
N VAL A 240 18.11 -21.27 1.15
CA VAL A 240 16.77 -21.33 0.57
C VAL A 240 16.67 -22.62 -0.25
N THR A 241 15.85 -23.55 0.21
CA THR A 241 15.46 -24.73 -0.57
C THR A 241 14.27 -24.39 -1.45
N LEU A 242 14.48 -24.35 -2.76
CA LEU A 242 13.40 -24.16 -3.74
C LEU A 242 12.53 -25.41 -3.83
N GLN A 243 11.22 -25.21 -3.71
CA GLN A 243 10.21 -26.21 -4.04
C GLN A 243 9.99 -26.28 -5.58
N SER A 244 9.18 -27.23 -6.04
CA SER A 244 8.79 -27.27 -7.45
C SER A 244 7.92 -26.04 -7.83
N CYS A 245 8.01 -25.59 -9.07
CA CYS A 245 7.21 -24.48 -9.58
C CYS A 245 5.70 -24.73 -9.41
N ASP A 246 5.25 -25.96 -9.60
CA ASP A 246 3.83 -26.34 -9.48
C ASP A 246 3.32 -26.25 -8.04
N ASN A 247 4.18 -26.52 -7.04
CA ASN A 247 3.83 -26.31 -5.63
C ASN A 247 3.60 -24.81 -5.34
N TYR A 248 4.48 -23.94 -5.85
CA TYR A 248 4.30 -22.50 -5.71
C TYR A 248 3.03 -21.98 -6.41
N ILE A 249 2.68 -22.53 -7.59
CA ILE A 249 1.42 -22.19 -8.28
C ILE A 249 0.22 -22.60 -7.42
N SER A 250 0.24 -23.83 -6.86
CA SER A 250 -0.83 -24.31 -6.00
C SER A 250 -0.99 -23.47 -4.72
N GLN A 251 0.10 -23.08 -4.10
CA GLN A 251 0.09 -22.17 -2.96
C GLN A 251 -0.50 -20.80 -3.34
N ALA A 252 -0.07 -20.23 -4.47
CA ALA A 252 -0.58 -18.93 -4.94
C ALA A 252 -2.09 -18.97 -5.22
N TYR A 253 -2.64 -20.06 -5.79
CA TYR A 253 -4.08 -20.18 -6.01
C TYR A 253 -4.90 -20.22 -4.72
N ASN A 254 -4.31 -20.65 -3.62
CA ASN A 254 -4.99 -20.72 -2.32
C ASN A 254 -4.82 -19.43 -1.49
N SER A 255 -3.63 -18.82 -1.53
CA SER A 255 -3.23 -17.82 -0.55
C SER A 255 -3.07 -16.41 -1.12
N TYR A 256 -2.92 -16.24 -2.45
CA TYR A 256 -2.67 -14.93 -3.05
C TYR A 256 -3.84 -13.96 -2.82
N PRO A 257 -3.63 -12.84 -2.11
CA PRO A 257 -4.70 -11.96 -1.69
C PRO A 257 -5.53 -11.40 -2.86
N GLU A 258 -4.90 -11.07 -3.98
CA GLU A 258 -5.56 -10.49 -5.14
C GLU A 258 -6.52 -11.47 -5.83
N LEU A 259 -6.24 -12.78 -5.82
CA LEU A 259 -7.18 -13.78 -6.32
C LEU A 259 -8.38 -13.93 -5.38
N ARG A 260 -8.12 -13.88 -4.07
CA ARG A 260 -9.20 -13.91 -3.08
C ARG A 260 -10.11 -12.69 -3.21
N LEU A 261 -9.53 -11.50 -3.45
CA LEU A 261 -10.29 -10.28 -3.77
C LEU A 261 -11.17 -10.48 -5.00
N ALA A 262 -10.62 -10.95 -6.13
CA ALA A 262 -11.38 -11.19 -7.36
C ALA A 262 -12.54 -12.19 -7.14
N ARG A 263 -12.35 -13.20 -6.29
CA ARG A 263 -13.44 -14.12 -5.90
C ARG A 263 -14.55 -13.43 -5.10
N TYR A 264 -14.19 -12.54 -4.18
CA TYR A 264 -15.17 -11.76 -3.44
C TYR A 264 -15.90 -10.73 -4.33
N ASP A 265 -15.21 -10.12 -5.29
CA ASP A 265 -15.82 -9.21 -6.28
C ASP A 265 -16.84 -9.97 -7.16
N THR A 266 -16.52 -11.20 -7.57
CA THR A 266 -17.48 -12.09 -8.27
C THR A 266 -18.72 -12.37 -7.40
N GLN A 267 -18.55 -12.63 -6.09
CA GLN A 267 -19.66 -12.85 -5.16
C GLN A 267 -20.47 -11.58 -4.93
N LEU A 268 -19.80 -10.43 -4.89
CA LEU A 268 -20.43 -9.11 -4.76
C LEU A 268 -21.34 -8.84 -5.96
N ALA A 269 -20.83 -9.01 -7.18
CA ALA A 269 -21.61 -8.84 -8.41
C ALA A 269 -22.82 -9.79 -8.48
N LEU A 270 -22.68 -11.04 -8.01
CA LEU A 270 -23.81 -11.97 -7.89
C LEU A 270 -24.84 -11.48 -6.88
N THR A 271 -24.39 -10.87 -5.76
CA THR A 271 -25.28 -10.33 -4.74
C THR A 271 -26.00 -9.07 -5.26
N ASP A 272 -25.32 -8.22 -6.02
CA ASP A 272 -25.91 -7.04 -6.69
C ASP A 272 -26.96 -7.46 -7.73
N GLN A 273 -26.71 -8.52 -8.49
CA GLN A 273 -27.73 -9.10 -9.38
C GLN A 273 -28.99 -9.54 -8.60
N ARG A 274 -28.81 -10.14 -7.41
CA ARG A 274 -29.95 -10.54 -6.54
C ARG A 274 -30.69 -9.34 -5.99
N LEU A 275 -29.98 -8.27 -5.64
CA LEU A 275 -30.59 -7.00 -5.18
C LEU A 275 -31.48 -6.39 -6.27
N ILE A 276 -31.00 -6.34 -7.52
CA ILE A 276 -31.79 -5.83 -8.65
C ILE A 276 -33.00 -6.73 -8.93
N LYS A 277 -32.85 -8.07 -8.80
CA LYS A 277 -33.99 -8.99 -8.94
C LYS A 277 -35.02 -8.85 -7.82
N ALA A 278 -34.62 -8.42 -6.63
CA ALA A 278 -35.55 -8.17 -5.52
C ALA A 278 -36.60 -7.11 -5.83
N ASP A 279 -36.31 -6.17 -6.75
CA ASP A 279 -37.25 -5.15 -7.21
C ASP A 279 -38.41 -5.71 -8.05
N TYR A 280 -38.36 -6.98 -8.49
CA TYR A 280 -39.48 -7.68 -9.10
C TYR A 280 -40.50 -8.26 -8.10
N LEU A 281 -40.16 -8.23 -6.82
CA LEU A 281 -40.98 -8.86 -5.77
C LEU A 281 -41.71 -7.81 -4.96
N PRO A 282 -42.92 -8.14 -4.40
CA PRO A 282 -43.67 -7.22 -3.58
C PRO A 282 -42.90 -6.94 -2.26
N SER A 283 -43.25 -5.84 -1.61
CA SER A 283 -42.83 -5.52 -0.25
C SER A 283 -44.02 -5.59 0.69
N LEU A 284 -43.78 -6.07 1.91
CA LEU A 284 -44.76 -6.18 2.99
C LEU A 284 -44.19 -5.50 4.23
N SER A 285 -44.96 -4.55 4.81
CA SER A 285 -44.63 -3.89 6.08
C SER A 285 -45.83 -3.81 6.97
N VAL A 286 -45.58 -3.78 8.28
CA VAL A 286 -46.60 -3.39 9.27
C VAL A 286 -46.35 -1.92 9.63
N CYS A 287 -47.39 -1.11 9.51
CA CYS A 287 -47.33 0.29 9.88
C CYS A 287 -48.27 0.55 11.03
N ALA A 288 -47.85 1.26 12.05
CA ALA A 288 -48.68 1.75 13.15
C ALA A 288 -48.48 3.25 13.29
N GLY A 289 -49.54 4.00 13.42
CA GLY A 289 -49.44 5.45 13.50
C GLY A 289 -50.48 6.08 14.43
N ASN A 290 -50.15 7.28 14.89
CA ASN A 290 -51.07 8.17 15.57
C ASN A 290 -50.93 9.57 14.95
N VAL A 291 -52.07 10.15 14.62
CA VAL A 291 -52.19 11.50 14.04
C VAL A 291 -53.06 12.35 14.93
N LEU A 292 -52.56 13.49 15.35
CA LEU A 292 -53.31 14.56 15.99
C LEU A 292 -53.34 15.76 15.05
N GLU A 293 -54.52 16.11 14.56
CA GLU A 293 -54.66 17.18 13.59
C GLU A 293 -55.78 18.16 13.92
N ARG A 294 -55.66 19.41 13.47
CA ARG A 294 -56.65 20.50 13.51
C ARG A 294 -56.46 21.35 12.24
N PRO A 295 -57.50 21.74 11.51
CA PRO A 295 -58.90 21.28 11.62
C PRO A 295 -59.04 19.79 11.23
N ILE A 296 -60.23 19.25 11.49
CA ILE A 296 -60.57 17.90 11.03
C ILE A 296 -60.65 17.90 9.50
N THR A 297 -59.82 17.04 8.85
CA THR A 297 -59.67 17.04 7.39
C THR A 297 -60.99 16.77 6.64
N SER A 298 -61.90 15.98 7.20
CA SER A 298 -63.11 15.57 6.49
C SER A 298 -64.17 16.66 6.35
N ASN A 299 -64.25 17.59 7.31
CA ASN A 299 -65.29 18.64 7.35
C ASN A 299 -64.77 20.03 7.73
N MET A 300 -63.44 20.18 7.82
CA MET A 300 -62.74 21.43 8.16
C MET A 300 -63.15 22.03 9.53
N ALA A 301 -63.76 21.23 10.40
CA ALA A 301 -64.19 21.71 11.69
C ALA A 301 -63.05 22.12 12.61
N ASP A 302 -63.15 23.25 13.27
CA ASP A 302 -62.18 23.77 14.22
C ASP A 302 -62.07 22.93 15.51
N LYS A 303 -61.58 21.70 15.37
CA LYS A 303 -61.43 20.75 16.49
C LYS A 303 -60.15 19.95 16.29
N PHE A 304 -59.52 19.54 17.39
CA PHE A 304 -58.46 18.53 17.36
C PHE A 304 -59.09 17.14 17.25
N ILE A 305 -58.56 16.33 16.32
CA ILE A 305 -58.86 14.90 16.25
C ILE A 305 -57.61 14.12 16.50
N ASN A 306 -57.69 13.11 17.35
CA ASN A 306 -56.64 12.13 17.57
C ASN A 306 -57.09 10.79 16.99
N ASN A 307 -56.31 10.26 16.07
CA ASN A 307 -56.64 9.01 15.41
C ASN A 307 -55.38 8.09 15.39
N TRP A 308 -55.57 6.81 15.66
CA TRP A 308 -54.52 5.82 15.56
C TRP A 308 -54.92 4.71 14.59
N ASN A 309 -53.94 4.11 13.94
CA ASN A 309 -54.15 3.00 13.05
C ASN A 309 -53.03 1.99 13.14
N ILE A 310 -53.35 0.73 12.85
CA ILE A 310 -52.39 -0.34 12.57
C ILE A 310 -52.82 -0.97 11.24
N ALA A 311 -51.91 -1.08 10.31
CA ALA A 311 -52.18 -1.59 8.97
C ALA A 311 -51.07 -2.50 8.48
N LEU A 312 -51.45 -3.52 7.71
CA LEU A 312 -50.52 -4.32 6.90
C LEU A 312 -50.49 -3.66 5.52
N HIS A 313 -49.30 -3.21 5.12
CA HIS A 313 -49.10 -2.53 3.85
C HIS A 313 -48.36 -3.47 2.87
N LEU A 314 -49.08 -3.89 1.81
CA LEU A 314 -48.52 -4.63 0.71
C LEU A 314 -48.33 -3.70 -0.48
N SER A 315 -47.09 -3.52 -0.97
CA SER A 315 -46.80 -2.69 -2.11
C SER A 315 -46.11 -3.53 -3.21
N TYR A 316 -46.62 -3.41 -4.42
CA TYR A 316 -46.05 -4.07 -5.60
C TYR A 316 -46.00 -3.09 -6.77
N ASN A 317 -44.77 -2.80 -7.25
CA ASN A 317 -44.60 -1.91 -8.37
C ASN A 317 -44.66 -2.69 -9.69
N LEU A 318 -45.81 -2.74 -10.35
CA LEU A 318 -46.00 -3.45 -11.61
C LEU A 318 -45.13 -2.94 -12.77
N SER A 319 -44.75 -1.66 -12.76
CA SER A 319 -43.85 -1.09 -13.79
C SER A 319 -42.44 -1.67 -13.70
N SER A 320 -42.05 -2.25 -12.55
CA SER A 320 -40.79 -2.96 -12.40
C SER A 320 -40.64 -4.11 -13.40
N LEU A 321 -41.72 -4.76 -13.82
CA LEU A 321 -41.72 -5.90 -14.74
C LEU A 321 -41.09 -5.55 -16.10
N TYR A 322 -41.28 -4.34 -16.59
CA TYR A 322 -40.69 -3.88 -17.85
C TYR A 322 -39.49 -2.96 -17.66
N HIS A 323 -39.46 -2.11 -16.63
CA HIS A 323 -38.33 -1.21 -16.37
C HIS A 323 -37.07 -1.96 -15.94
N ASN A 324 -37.19 -3.05 -15.19
CA ASN A 324 -36.04 -3.75 -14.62
C ASN A 324 -35.44 -4.81 -15.55
N LYS A 325 -36.08 -5.15 -16.68
CA LYS A 325 -35.59 -6.16 -17.62
C LYS A 325 -34.14 -5.89 -18.05
N HIS A 326 -33.84 -4.66 -18.45
CA HIS A 326 -32.51 -4.28 -18.90
C HIS A 326 -31.52 -4.15 -17.75
N LYS A 327 -31.97 -3.71 -16.55
CA LYS A 327 -31.13 -3.64 -15.35
C LYS A 327 -30.66 -5.04 -14.91
N VAL A 328 -31.59 -6.01 -14.91
CA VAL A 328 -31.25 -7.42 -14.57
C VAL A 328 -30.31 -8.03 -15.61
N ARG A 329 -30.50 -7.67 -16.91
CA ARG A 329 -29.62 -8.15 -17.97
C ARG A 329 -28.22 -7.55 -17.83
N SER A 330 -28.11 -6.24 -17.53
CA SER A 330 -26.83 -5.57 -17.25
C SER A 330 -26.12 -6.22 -16.07
N ALA A 331 -26.80 -6.38 -14.93
CA ALA A 331 -26.21 -6.99 -13.75
C ALA A 331 -25.76 -8.46 -13.98
N ARG A 332 -26.44 -9.18 -14.87
CA ARG A 332 -25.98 -10.52 -15.29
C ARG A 332 -24.70 -10.44 -16.10
N LEU A 333 -24.56 -9.46 -16.97
CA LEU A 333 -23.33 -9.23 -17.76
C LEU A 333 -22.19 -8.77 -16.86
N ASP A 334 -22.47 -7.92 -15.86
CA ASP A 334 -21.49 -7.51 -14.86
C ASP A 334 -20.96 -8.69 -14.06
N PHE A 335 -21.83 -9.61 -13.62
CA PHE A 335 -21.41 -10.86 -12.99
C PHE A 335 -20.50 -11.70 -13.90
N GLN A 336 -20.85 -11.83 -15.20
CA GLN A 336 -20.03 -12.55 -16.17
C GLN A 336 -18.68 -11.87 -16.39
N LEU A 337 -18.66 -10.54 -16.39
CA LEU A 337 -17.44 -9.73 -16.48
C LEU A 337 -16.51 -10.00 -15.30
N GLN A 338 -17.03 -9.97 -14.07
CA GLN A 338 -16.24 -10.26 -12.87
C GLN A 338 -15.72 -11.69 -12.84
N LYS A 339 -16.54 -12.65 -13.29
CA LYS A 339 -16.10 -14.04 -13.41
C LYS A 339 -14.97 -14.21 -14.43
N ASN A 340 -15.05 -13.52 -15.57
CA ASN A 340 -13.97 -13.49 -16.56
C ASN A 340 -12.69 -12.85 -15.97
N ALA A 341 -12.83 -11.77 -15.17
CA ALA A 341 -11.71 -11.14 -14.50
C ALA A 341 -11.03 -12.08 -13.48
N GLU A 342 -11.81 -12.88 -12.75
CA GLU A 342 -11.29 -13.94 -11.86
C GLU A 342 -10.49 -14.99 -12.63
N GLU A 343 -11.00 -15.46 -13.77
CA GLU A 343 -10.30 -16.42 -14.64
C GLU A 343 -9.02 -15.83 -15.23
N GLN A 344 -9.04 -14.57 -15.67
CA GLN A 344 -7.84 -13.85 -16.11
C GLN A 344 -6.82 -13.70 -14.97
N MET A 345 -7.27 -13.44 -13.75
CA MET A 345 -6.39 -13.36 -12.59
C MET A 345 -5.69 -14.71 -12.34
N MET A 346 -6.38 -15.84 -12.44
CA MET A 346 -5.76 -17.16 -12.31
C MET A 346 -4.68 -17.42 -13.37
N GLN A 347 -4.92 -17.02 -14.64
CA GLN A 347 -3.92 -17.11 -15.69
C GLN A 347 -2.70 -16.21 -15.40
N ASN A 348 -2.95 -14.98 -14.96
CA ASN A 348 -1.90 -14.01 -14.61
C ASN A 348 -1.03 -14.53 -13.45
N ILE A 349 -1.64 -15.14 -12.42
CA ILE A 349 -0.90 -15.72 -11.29
C ILE A 349 0.05 -16.82 -11.78
N ARG A 350 -0.44 -17.74 -12.61
CA ARG A 350 0.40 -18.80 -13.17
C ARG A 350 1.61 -18.24 -13.91
N THR A 351 1.41 -17.20 -14.71
CA THR A 351 2.50 -16.52 -15.42
C THR A 351 3.44 -15.78 -14.47
N LYS A 352 2.90 -15.07 -13.47
CA LYS A 352 3.69 -14.34 -12.46
C LYS A 352 4.57 -15.29 -11.64
N VAL A 353 4.00 -16.40 -11.16
CA VAL A 353 4.75 -17.40 -10.37
C VAL A 353 5.88 -18.00 -11.21
N ARG A 354 5.59 -18.42 -12.46
CA ARG A 354 6.62 -18.97 -13.36
C ARG A 354 7.74 -17.96 -13.63
N SER A 355 7.36 -16.72 -13.92
CA SER A 355 8.33 -15.65 -14.17
C SER A 355 9.20 -15.37 -12.93
N ALA A 356 8.60 -15.28 -11.73
CA ALA A 356 9.34 -15.07 -10.50
C ALA A 356 10.27 -16.26 -10.17
N TYR A 357 9.80 -17.49 -10.40
CA TYR A 357 10.59 -18.68 -10.22
C TYR A 357 11.81 -18.72 -11.14
N ILE A 358 11.62 -18.44 -12.44
CA ILE A 358 12.73 -18.38 -13.42
C ILE A 358 13.72 -17.28 -13.06
N ARG A 359 13.22 -16.09 -12.68
CA ARG A 359 14.10 -14.98 -12.26
C ARG A 359 14.93 -15.31 -11.01
N HIS A 360 14.34 -16.07 -10.09
CA HIS A 360 15.10 -16.50 -8.92
C HIS A 360 16.17 -17.55 -9.28
N GLN A 361 15.88 -18.51 -10.20
CA GLN A 361 16.87 -19.43 -10.72
C GLN A 361 17.98 -18.69 -11.45
N GLU A 362 17.64 -17.75 -12.32
CA GLU A 362 18.61 -16.88 -13.02
C GLU A 362 19.51 -16.13 -12.03
N ALA A 363 18.95 -15.59 -10.95
CA ALA A 363 19.72 -14.90 -9.91
C ALA A 363 20.72 -15.84 -9.23
N LEU A 364 20.33 -17.08 -8.94
CA LEU A 364 21.22 -18.10 -8.37
C LEU A 364 22.36 -18.48 -9.33
N ASP A 365 22.05 -18.68 -10.61
CA ASP A 365 23.07 -19.02 -11.62
C ASP A 365 24.01 -17.85 -11.91
N LYS A 366 23.49 -16.61 -11.91
CA LYS A 366 24.30 -15.40 -12.03
C LYS A 366 25.34 -15.30 -10.91
N VAL A 367 24.98 -15.63 -9.67
CA VAL A 367 25.96 -15.66 -8.54
C VAL A 367 27.07 -16.68 -8.81
N LYS A 368 26.74 -17.89 -9.32
CA LYS A 368 27.74 -18.90 -9.64
C LYS A 368 28.71 -18.43 -10.71
N MET A 369 28.18 -17.80 -11.78
CA MET A 369 29.01 -17.26 -12.87
C MET A 369 29.91 -16.12 -12.39
N LEU A 370 29.39 -15.19 -11.60
CA LEU A 370 30.14 -14.06 -11.07
C LEU A 370 31.19 -14.47 -10.04
N LEU A 371 30.97 -15.54 -9.27
CA LEU A 371 32.05 -16.11 -8.42
C LEU A 371 33.25 -16.55 -9.24
N GLN A 372 33.02 -17.16 -10.41
CA GLN A 372 34.11 -17.54 -11.32
C GLN A 372 34.75 -16.30 -11.95
N ALA A 373 33.94 -15.31 -12.38
CA ALA A 373 34.46 -14.08 -12.99
C ALA A 373 35.33 -13.28 -12.02
N VAL A 374 34.92 -13.14 -10.76
CA VAL A 374 35.72 -12.47 -9.71
C VAL A 374 37.08 -13.19 -9.54
N LYS A 375 37.07 -14.52 -9.43
CA LYS A 375 38.33 -15.27 -9.32
C LYS A 375 39.23 -15.05 -10.51
N GLN A 376 38.72 -15.06 -11.74
CA GLN A 376 39.48 -14.79 -12.95
C GLN A 376 40.00 -13.35 -12.99
N ALA A 377 39.19 -12.37 -12.57
CA ALA A 377 39.59 -10.97 -12.48
C ALA A 377 40.71 -10.73 -11.43
N GLU A 378 40.60 -11.41 -10.27
CA GLU A 378 41.66 -11.39 -9.24
C GLU A 378 43.00 -11.99 -9.75
N ASP A 379 42.94 -13.14 -10.42
CA ASP A 379 44.12 -13.77 -11.01
C ASP A 379 44.73 -12.89 -12.11
N ASN A 380 43.90 -12.31 -12.99
CA ASN A 380 44.37 -11.38 -14.02
C ASN A 380 45.04 -10.16 -13.40
N TYR A 381 44.42 -9.52 -12.42
CA TYR A 381 45.01 -8.37 -11.72
C TYR A 381 46.38 -8.74 -11.12
N ARG A 382 46.47 -9.88 -10.43
CA ARG A 382 47.74 -10.35 -9.84
C ARG A 382 48.84 -10.56 -10.87
N ILE A 383 48.54 -11.16 -12.03
CA ILE A 383 49.46 -11.37 -13.12
C ILE A 383 49.93 -10.02 -13.69
N VAL A 384 49.02 -9.14 -14.03
CA VAL A 384 49.33 -7.82 -14.63
C VAL A 384 50.10 -6.96 -13.62
N HIS A 385 49.74 -6.97 -12.34
CA HIS A 385 50.44 -6.25 -11.28
C HIS A 385 51.93 -6.73 -11.16
N ASN A 386 52.16 -8.04 -11.16
CA ASN A 386 53.54 -8.59 -11.14
C ASN A 386 54.30 -8.23 -12.40
N ARG A 387 53.69 -8.27 -13.59
CA ARG A 387 54.34 -7.85 -14.85
C ARG A 387 54.70 -6.36 -14.82
N TYR A 388 53.81 -5.50 -14.29
CA TYR A 388 54.07 -4.07 -14.16
C TYR A 388 55.23 -3.78 -13.24
N LEU A 389 55.33 -4.44 -12.09
CA LEU A 389 56.49 -4.30 -11.19
C LEU A 389 57.80 -4.73 -11.81
N ASN A 390 57.76 -5.68 -12.76
CA ASN A 390 58.92 -6.14 -13.53
C ASN A 390 59.09 -5.37 -14.86
N GLN A 391 58.38 -4.25 -15.08
CA GLN A 391 58.45 -3.42 -16.31
C GLN A 391 58.05 -4.18 -17.61
N LEU A 392 57.28 -5.26 -17.49
CA LEU A 392 56.78 -6.08 -18.61
C LEU A 392 55.32 -5.74 -19.02
N SER A 393 54.74 -4.73 -18.44
CA SER A 393 53.40 -4.21 -18.71
C SER A 393 53.35 -2.71 -18.42
N ILE A 394 52.44 -1.97 -19.10
CA ILE A 394 52.27 -0.54 -18.91
C ILE A 394 51.22 -0.25 -17.80
N LEU A 395 51.23 0.98 -17.26
CA LEU A 395 50.29 1.37 -16.21
C LEU A 395 48.83 1.24 -16.63
N THR A 396 48.51 1.49 -17.90
CA THR A 396 47.13 1.38 -18.42
C THR A 396 46.60 -0.04 -18.26
N ASP A 397 47.41 -1.08 -18.55
CA ASP A 397 47.00 -2.48 -18.36
C ASP A 397 46.69 -2.78 -16.88
N LEU A 398 47.53 -2.25 -15.97
CA LEU A 398 47.32 -2.42 -14.52
C LEU A 398 46.05 -1.74 -14.02
N LEU A 399 45.75 -0.52 -14.47
CA LEU A 399 44.53 0.20 -14.11
C LEU A 399 43.30 -0.48 -14.68
N ASP A 400 43.38 -0.97 -15.92
CA ASP A 400 42.29 -1.73 -16.56
C ASP A 400 41.97 -3.02 -15.77
N ALA A 401 42.98 -3.83 -15.48
CA ALA A 401 42.83 -5.05 -14.68
C ALA A 401 42.27 -4.76 -13.28
N SER A 402 42.67 -3.63 -12.65
CA SER A 402 42.11 -3.19 -11.37
C SER A 402 40.65 -2.80 -11.48
N SER A 403 40.27 -2.09 -12.55
CA SER A 403 38.89 -1.67 -12.80
C SER A 403 37.96 -2.88 -13.06
N ILE A 404 38.39 -3.84 -13.86
CA ILE A 404 37.67 -5.08 -14.12
C ILE A 404 37.44 -5.84 -12.81
N ARG A 405 38.46 -6.02 -11.98
CA ARG A 405 38.32 -6.69 -10.69
C ARG A 405 37.34 -6.01 -9.80
N LEU A 406 37.42 -4.70 -9.64
CA LEU A 406 36.48 -3.90 -8.84
C LEU A 406 35.05 -4.05 -9.37
N GLN A 407 34.86 -3.98 -10.68
CA GLN A 407 33.54 -4.12 -11.30
C GLN A 407 32.91 -5.49 -11.01
N GLU A 408 33.70 -6.59 -11.18
CA GLU A 408 33.19 -7.94 -10.93
C GLU A 408 32.84 -8.17 -9.45
N GLU A 409 33.61 -7.63 -8.51
CA GLU A 409 33.29 -7.68 -7.07
C GLU A 409 32.00 -6.94 -6.74
N LEU A 410 31.77 -5.76 -7.32
CA LEU A 410 30.55 -4.98 -7.14
C LEU A 410 29.34 -5.70 -7.75
N GLN A 411 29.51 -6.31 -8.93
CA GLN A 411 28.45 -7.10 -9.56
C GLN A 411 28.09 -8.34 -8.74
N LEU A 412 29.08 -9.06 -8.20
CA LEU A 412 28.85 -10.21 -7.34
C LEU A 412 28.10 -9.81 -6.07
N THR A 413 28.44 -8.67 -5.47
CA THR A 413 27.76 -8.14 -4.30
C THR A 413 26.27 -7.91 -4.59
N THR A 414 25.99 -7.21 -5.70
CA THR A 414 24.60 -6.94 -6.14
C THR A 414 23.85 -8.22 -6.51
N ALA A 415 24.51 -9.19 -7.15
CA ALA A 415 23.89 -10.45 -7.50
C ALA A 415 23.48 -11.28 -6.27
N ARG A 416 24.34 -11.32 -5.24
CA ARG A 416 24.03 -12.03 -3.97
C ARG A 416 22.83 -11.45 -3.26
N THR A 417 22.71 -10.12 -3.22
CA THR A 417 21.56 -9.45 -2.58
C THR A 417 20.30 -9.64 -3.41
N ASN A 418 20.39 -9.66 -4.74
CA ASN A 418 19.28 -9.90 -5.64
C ASN A 418 18.68 -11.32 -5.50
N VAL A 419 19.46 -12.33 -5.12
CA VAL A 419 18.93 -13.67 -4.80
C VAL A 419 17.92 -13.61 -3.67
N VAL A 420 18.23 -12.84 -2.62
CA VAL A 420 17.30 -12.66 -1.47
C VAL A 420 16.03 -11.96 -1.92
N TYR A 421 16.15 -10.87 -2.66
CA TYR A 421 15.00 -10.12 -3.15
C TYR A 421 14.06 -10.95 -4.03
N THR A 422 14.60 -11.67 -5.01
CA THR A 422 13.82 -12.53 -5.92
C THR A 422 13.12 -13.67 -5.20
N TYR A 423 13.72 -14.20 -4.12
CA TYR A 423 13.06 -15.18 -3.25
C TYR A 423 11.83 -14.59 -2.55
N TYR A 424 11.97 -13.42 -1.94
CA TYR A 424 10.84 -12.78 -1.26
C TYR A 424 9.76 -12.31 -2.24
N GLN A 425 10.13 -11.91 -3.45
CA GLN A 425 9.15 -11.68 -4.53
C GLN A 425 8.33 -12.93 -4.83
N LEU A 426 8.98 -14.09 -4.91
CA LEU A 426 8.28 -15.37 -5.10
C LEU A 426 7.37 -15.69 -3.92
N GLN A 427 7.83 -15.49 -2.67
CA GLN A 427 7.02 -15.69 -1.46
C GLN A 427 5.80 -14.73 -1.44
N ARG A 428 5.96 -13.47 -1.86
CA ARG A 428 4.85 -12.51 -1.95
C ARG A 428 3.75 -12.98 -2.92
N ILE A 429 4.14 -13.51 -4.08
CA ILE A 429 3.18 -14.04 -5.06
C ILE A 429 2.51 -15.31 -4.54
N CYS A 430 3.16 -16.07 -3.68
CA CYS A 430 2.58 -17.24 -3.03
C CYS A 430 1.71 -16.89 -1.81
N GLY A 431 1.64 -15.62 -1.40
CA GLY A 431 0.87 -15.16 -0.25
C GLY A 431 1.49 -15.48 1.11
N ASN A 432 2.82 -15.64 1.17
CA ASN A 432 3.59 -16.01 2.38
C ASN A 432 4.40 -14.84 2.97
N LEU A 433 4.08 -13.60 2.60
CA LEU A 433 4.82 -12.42 3.10
C LEU A 433 3.99 -11.55 4.05
#